data_9b221cfc5c6a9c99558f302337157a87
#
_entry.id   9b221cfc5c6a9c99558f302337157a87
#
_cell.length_a   1.000
_cell.length_b   1.000
_cell.length_c   1.000
_cell.angle_alpha   90.00
_cell.angle_beta   90.00
_cell.angle_gamma   90.00
#
_symmetry.space_group_name_H-M   'P 1'
#
loop_
_entity.id
_entity.type
_entity.pdbx_description
1 polymer ?
#
loop_
_entity_poly.entity_id
_entity_poly.type
_entity_poly.pdbx_seq_one_letter_code
_entity_poly.pdbx_strand_id
1 'polypeptide(L)'
;MRPMPAPRPQRLVRSAGALVWRFTDPARVAVPGEPIDPADIEVLMVHRPRYHDWSWPKGKTENGESLVAAAVREVEEETGQIVTLGAPLTTQRYRLGGGQTKEVHYWVGTPVPPGHASERLRAPVARAPRTEIDQTAWTSPERAADMLTRRGDRRLLADIVARAREGRLVTTTLLVLRPGQGVTPRLDEAGDAHASASPAASSGSSASSGSSGSSASSGGPAVPAAAAAPAKPRPAPTPAMVASAAARRAAQVEQASAKKVEAAREPVDPALSRFGVRQAFDLIDLLSSFGVARAFASPAARSRQSLTPWASMGGGSVTLVDSLDLTATGSDASIGDEARLGRVRAFAAQRLREHASPTVLSVAGAAREAVIEEIRAYASGAVAGAEAPRLAHGQVLVAHVEHGPDGPVVAALETHGVTTKNPATHARKASKKH
;
A
#
# COMPACT_ATOMS: atom_id res chain seq x y z
N MET A 1 50.31 -12.23 9.19
CA MET A 1 48.90 -12.70 9.01
C MET A 1 48.23 -11.74 8.04
N ARG A 2 47.83 -12.20 6.84
CA ARG A 2 47.01 -11.37 5.95
C ARG A 2 45.58 -11.27 6.55
N PRO A 3 44.97 -10.06 6.61
CA PRO A 3 43.59 -9.95 7.08
C PRO A 3 42.68 -10.74 6.17
N MET A 4 41.83 -11.57 6.77
CA MET A 4 40.77 -12.27 6.03
C MET A 4 39.87 -11.26 5.31
N PRO A 5 39.58 -11.45 4.01
CA PRO A 5 38.68 -10.56 3.31
C PRO A 5 37.31 -10.58 3.97
N ALA A 6 36.73 -9.39 4.17
CA ALA A 6 35.38 -9.25 4.73
C ALA A 6 34.38 -10.11 3.94
N PRO A 7 33.45 -10.81 4.62
CA PRO A 7 32.48 -11.64 3.94
C PRO A 7 31.69 -10.80 2.93
N ARG A 8 31.67 -11.22 1.66
CA ARG A 8 30.90 -10.56 0.62
C ARG A 8 29.41 -10.62 1.01
N PRO A 9 28.66 -9.50 0.89
CA PRO A 9 27.24 -9.51 1.18
C PRO A 9 26.55 -10.57 0.32
N GLN A 10 25.79 -11.47 0.94
CA GLN A 10 25.04 -12.50 0.24
C GLN A 10 24.05 -11.82 -0.71
N ARG A 11 24.21 -12.03 -2.01
CA ARG A 11 23.28 -11.51 -3.02
C ARG A 11 22.02 -12.37 -3.01
N LEU A 12 20.92 -11.80 -2.52
CA LEU A 12 19.61 -12.43 -2.49
C LEU A 12 18.91 -12.29 -3.84
N VAL A 13 18.53 -13.41 -4.44
CA VAL A 13 17.69 -13.47 -5.65
C VAL A 13 16.27 -13.83 -5.21
N ARG A 14 15.34 -12.89 -5.35
CA ARG A 14 13.94 -13.11 -5.03
C ARG A 14 13.18 -13.61 -6.24
N SER A 15 12.28 -14.55 -5.99
CA SER A 15 11.35 -15.12 -6.97
C SER A 15 9.99 -15.29 -6.30
N ALA A 16 8.96 -15.31 -7.11
CA ALA A 16 7.59 -15.47 -6.67
C ALA A 16 6.83 -16.40 -7.63
N GLY A 17 5.81 -17.08 -7.14
CA GLY A 17 4.96 -17.96 -7.92
C GLY A 17 3.74 -18.41 -7.15
N ALA A 18 2.93 -19.26 -7.75
CA ALA A 18 1.76 -19.81 -7.09
C ALA A 18 1.62 -21.30 -7.36
N LEU A 19 1.07 -22.02 -6.39
CA LEU A 19 0.52 -23.34 -6.58
C LEU A 19 -0.96 -23.16 -6.91
N VAL A 20 -1.28 -23.26 -8.21
CA VAL A 20 -2.60 -22.97 -8.74
C VAL A 20 -3.41 -24.25 -8.76
N TRP A 21 -4.63 -24.20 -8.26
CA TRP A 21 -5.56 -25.31 -8.23
C TRP A 21 -6.94 -24.91 -8.76
N ARG A 22 -7.71 -25.91 -9.19
CA ARG A 22 -9.11 -25.78 -9.58
C ARG A 22 -9.87 -27.08 -9.28
N PHE A 23 -11.19 -27.03 -9.25
CA PHE A 23 -11.98 -28.26 -9.29
C PHE A 23 -11.88 -28.96 -10.65
N THR A 24 -11.96 -30.28 -10.64
CA THR A 24 -12.11 -31.09 -11.84
C THR A 24 -13.46 -30.81 -12.52
N ASP A 25 -14.51 -30.59 -11.72
CA ASP A 25 -15.82 -30.11 -12.19
C ASP A 25 -15.82 -28.56 -12.21
N PRO A 26 -15.87 -27.94 -13.40
CA PRO A 26 -15.88 -26.49 -13.53
C PRO A 26 -17.14 -25.81 -12.99
N ALA A 27 -18.22 -26.56 -12.74
CA ALA A 27 -19.45 -26.05 -12.15
C ALA A 27 -19.38 -25.92 -10.61
N ARG A 28 -18.41 -26.59 -9.98
CA ARG A 28 -18.26 -26.54 -8.53
C ARG A 28 -17.64 -25.22 -8.09
N VAL A 29 -18.24 -24.61 -7.07
CA VAL A 29 -17.79 -23.35 -6.49
C VAL A 29 -17.07 -23.64 -5.18
N ALA A 30 -15.94 -22.98 -4.97
CA ALA A 30 -15.17 -23.07 -3.74
C ALA A 30 -15.86 -22.33 -2.59
N VAL A 31 -16.09 -23.01 -1.48
CA VAL A 31 -16.71 -22.46 -0.28
C VAL A 31 -15.67 -22.43 0.86
N PRO A 32 -15.42 -21.27 1.48
CA PRO A 32 -14.53 -21.18 2.63
C PRO A 32 -15.01 -22.08 3.78
N GLY A 33 -14.09 -22.88 4.35
CA GLY A 33 -14.39 -23.78 5.46
C GLY A 33 -14.89 -25.18 5.05
N GLU A 34 -15.21 -25.40 3.78
CA GLU A 34 -15.65 -26.70 3.28
C GLU A 34 -14.44 -27.61 3.00
N PRO A 35 -14.38 -28.84 3.59
CA PRO A 35 -13.39 -29.83 3.23
C PRO A 35 -13.51 -30.23 1.76
N ILE A 36 -12.38 -30.36 1.08
CA ILE A 36 -12.30 -30.72 -0.34
C ILE A 36 -11.53 -32.03 -0.46
N ASP A 37 -12.12 -33.02 -1.11
CA ASP A 37 -11.38 -34.23 -1.47
C ASP A 37 -10.29 -33.88 -2.50
N PRO A 38 -9.02 -34.22 -2.25
CA PRO A 38 -7.94 -34.04 -3.21
C PRO A 38 -8.18 -34.71 -4.56
N ALA A 39 -9.04 -35.71 -4.66
CA ALA A 39 -9.44 -36.33 -5.91
C ALA A 39 -10.32 -35.41 -6.79
N ASP A 40 -10.99 -34.43 -6.17
CA ASP A 40 -11.87 -33.49 -6.86
C ASP A 40 -11.13 -32.26 -7.41
N ILE A 41 -9.82 -32.18 -7.23
CA ILE A 41 -9.04 -31.02 -7.68
C ILE A 41 -7.91 -31.41 -8.62
N GLU A 42 -7.52 -30.43 -9.43
CA GLU A 42 -6.31 -30.45 -10.23
C GLU A 42 -5.38 -29.31 -9.84
N VAL A 43 -4.09 -29.51 -10.02
CA VAL A 43 -3.03 -28.52 -9.83
C VAL A 43 -2.30 -28.24 -11.13
N LEU A 44 -1.92 -26.99 -11.35
CA LEU A 44 -1.26 -26.52 -12.58
C LEU A 44 0.25 -26.63 -12.44
N MET A 45 0.86 -27.36 -13.34
CA MET A 45 2.30 -27.59 -13.39
C MET A 45 2.91 -27.08 -14.70
N VAL A 46 4.19 -26.77 -14.67
CA VAL A 46 5.00 -26.38 -15.83
C VAL A 46 6.18 -27.33 -16.01
N HIS A 47 6.43 -27.74 -17.27
CA HIS A 47 7.64 -28.51 -17.62
C HIS A 47 8.74 -27.55 -18.10
N ARG A 48 9.95 -27.76 -17.56
CA ARG A 48 11.13 -26.95 -17.87
C ARG A 48 12.14 -27.78 -18.67
N PRO A 49 12.22 -27.61 -20.00
CA PRO A 49 13.04 -28.45 -20.86
C PRO A 49 14.52 -28.38 -20.48
N ARG A 50 15.03 -27.24 -20.04
CA ARG A 50 16.43 -27.08 -19.60
C ARG A 50 16.81 -27.95 -18.41
N TYR A 51 15.84 -28.28 -17.55
CA TYR A 51 16.06 -29.05 -16.31
C TYR A 51 15.46 -30.46 -16.40
N HIS A 52 14.71 -30.74 -17.46
CA HIS A 52 13.95 -31.98 -17.65
C HIS A 52 13.11 -32.32 -16.42
N ASP A 53 12.45 -31.32 -15.84
CA ASP A 53 11.64 -31.46 -14.62
C ASP A 53 10.31 -30.72 -14.70
N TRP A 54 9.36 -31.18 -13.88
CA TRP A 54 8.11 -30.49 -13.59
C TRP A 54 8.23 -29.67 -12.30
N SER A 55 7.58 -28.52 -12.27
CA SER A 55 7.66 -27.56 -11.18
C SER A 55 6.38 -26.71 -11.10
N TRP A 56 6.22 -26.00 -9.99
CA TRP A 56 5.21 -24.95 -9.89
C TRP A 56 5.65 -23.72 -10.69
N PRO A 57 4.69 -23.00 -11.33
CA PRO A 57 5.01 -21.77 -12.07
C PRO A 57 5.58 -20.70 -11.10
N LYS A 58 6.71 -20.11 -11.47
CA LYS A 58 7.43 -19.10 -10.68
C LYS A 58 8.60 -18.52 -11.45
N GLY A 59 8.87 -17.24 -11.22
CA GLY A 59 10.06 -16.62 -11.77
C GLY A 59 10.63 -15.50 -10.90
N LYS A 60 11.54 -14.72 -11.45
CA LYS A 60 12.23 -13.65 -10.72
C LYS A 60 11.37 -12.40 -10.68
N THR A 61 11.46 -11.68 -9.56
CA THR A 61 10.90 -10.32 -9.49
C THR A 61 11.68 -9.38 -10.41
N GLU A 62 10.97 -8.51 -11.07
CA GLU A 62 11.54 -7.40 -11.82
C GLU A 62 11.93 -6.22 -10.90
N ASN A 63 12.67 -5.25 -11.46
CA ASN A 63 13.07 -4.07 -10.70
C ASN A 63 11.87 -3.22 -10.30
N GLY A 64 11.63 -3.15 -8.99
CA GLY A 64 10.55 -2.37 -8.46
C GLY A 64 9.20 -3.11 -8.38
N GLU A 65 9.13 -4.36 -8.75
CA GLU A 65 7.94 -5.19 -8.70
C GLU A 65 7.72 -5.77 -7.30
N SER A 66 6.47 -5.84 -6.86
CA SER A 66 6.11 -6.53 -5.62
C SER A 66 6.14 -8.04 -5.82
N LEU A 67 6.36 -8.81 -4.74
CA LEU A 67 6.36 -10.27 -4.82
C LEU A 67 5.02 -10.84 -5.31
N VAL A 68 3.89 -10.24 -4.90
CA VAL A 68 2.56 -10.70 -5.31
C VAL A 68 2.28 -10.38 -6.79
N ALA A 69 2.69 -9.21 -7.28
CA ALA A 69 2.58 -8.89 -8.70
C ALA A 69 3.46 -9.83 -9.54
N ALA A 70 4.70 -10.08 -9.11
CA ALA A 70 5.57 -11.07 -9.75
C ALA A 70 4.96 -12.47 -9.79
N ALA A 71 4.33 -12.92 -8.70
CA ALA A 71 3.71 -14.24 -8.64
C ALA A 71 2.61 -14.41 -9.69
N VAL A 72 1.69 -13.44 -9.81
CA VAL A 72 0.60 -13.52 -10.79
C VAL A 72 1.10 -13.35 -12.22
N ARG A 73 2.08 -12.46 -12.47
CA ARG A 73 2.70 -12.27 -13.78
C ARG A 73 3.40 -13.55 -14.25
N GLU A 74 4.24 -14.15 -13.41
CA GLU A 74 4.96 -15.37 -13.75
C GLU A 74 4.04 -16.55 -14.03
N VAL A 75 2.93 -16.70 -13.26
CA VAL A 75 1.93 -17.71 -13.56
C VAL A 75 1.33 -17.47 -14.96
N GLU A 76 0.97 -16.22 -15.28
CA GLU A 76 0.40 -15.89 -16.58
C GLU A 76 1.42 -16.08 -17.72
N GLU A 77 2.67 -15.63 -17.57
CA GLU A 77 3.76 -15.84 -18.54
C GLU A 77 4.02 -17.32 -18.82
N GLU A 78 4.15 -18.13 -17.78
CA GLU A 78 4.51 -19.54 -17.90
C GLU A 78 3.34 -20.40 -18.34
N THR A 79 2.09 -20.07 -17.93
CA THR A 79 0.94 -20.96 -18.12
C THR A 79 -0.19 -20.37 -18.99
N GLY A 80 -0.27 -19.04 -19.13
CA GLY A 80 -1.40 -18.31 -19.73
C GLY A 80 -2.63 -18.23 -18.84
N GLN A 81 -2.55 -18.67 -17.58
CA GLN A 81 -3.65 -18.58 -16.65
C GLN A 81 -3.57 -17.28 -15.87
N ILE A 82 -4.64 -16.49 -15.90
CA ILE A 82 -4.82 -15.34 -15.02
C ILE A 82 -5.34 -15.88 -13.69
N VAL A 83 -4.65 -15.53 -12.59
CA VAL A 83 -4.96 -16.09 -11.28
C VAL A 83 -5.08 -15.00 -10.22
N THR A 84 -5.77 -15.29 -9.13
CA THR A 84 -5.71 -14.54 -7.89
C THR A 84 -5.03 -15.36 -6.80
N LEU A 85 -4.45 -14.66 -5.83
CA LEU A 85 -3.68 -15.26 -4.75
C LEU A 85 -4.56 -15.39 -3.48
N GLY A 86 -4.51 -16.56 -2.87
CA GLY A 86 -5.01 -16.85 -1.55
C GLY A 86 -3.88 -16.81 -0.50
N ALA A 87 -3.95 -17.69 0.50
CA ALA A 87 -3.00 -17.73 1.60
C ALA A 87 -1.56 -18.04 1.13
N PRO A 88 -0.54 -17.45 1.81
CA PRO A 88 0.85 -17.77 1.53
C PRO A 88 1.19 -19.22 1.91
N LEU A 89 2.12 -19.78 1.17
CA LEU A 89 2.73 -21.08 1.42
C LEU A 89 4.15 -20.92 1.96
N THR A 90 4.74 -22.02 2.39
CA THR A 90 6.11 -22.02 2.91
C THR A 90 7.11 -21.49 1.88
N THR A 91 7.84 -20.43 2.24
CA THR A 91 8.91 -19.88 1.42
C THR A 91 10.06 -20.87 1.29
N GLN A 92 10.48 -21.13 0.05
CA GLN A 92 11.64 -21.97 -0.23
C GLN A 92 12.91 -21.12 -0.29
N ARG A 93 13.96 -21.55 0.40
CA ARG A 93 15.26 -20.88 0.40
C ARG A 93 16.38 -21.87 0.12
N TYR A 94 17.20 -21.59 -0.88
CA TYR A 94 18.34 -22.44 -1.25
C TYR A 94 19.51 -21.66 -1.83
N ARG A 95 20.71 -22.21 -1.73
CA ARG A 95 21.93 -21.61 -2.26
C ARG A 95 22.03 -21.85 -3.76
N LEU A 96 22.44 -20.83 -4.49
CA LEU A 96 22.86 -20.90 -5.88
C LEU A 96 24.38 -20.91 -5.96
N GLY A 97 24.92 -21.29 -7.12
CA GLY A 97 26.33 -21.10 -7.41
C GLY A 97 26.77 -19.63 -7.24
N GLY A 98 28.06 -19.41 -6.93
CA GLY A 98 28.60 -18.05 -6.77
C GLY A 98 28.21 -17.32 -5.47
N GLY A 99 27.77 -18.03 -4.42
CA GLY A 99 27.48 -17.46 -3.10
C GLY A 99 26.16 -16.69 -3.04
N GLN A 100 25.28 -16.88 -4.01
CA GLN A 100 23.93 -16.30 -4.02
C GLN A 100 22.96 -17.20 -3.28
N THR A 101 21.95 -16.59 -2.63
CA THR A 101 20.81 -17.31 -2.06
C THR A 101 19.57 -16.98 -2.88
N LYS A 102 18.82 -17.99 -3.31
CA LYS A 102 17.51 -17.81 -3.92
C LYS A 102 16.43 -18.03 -2.87
N GLU A 103 15.47 -17.11 -2.84
CA GLU A 103 14.28 -17.16 -2.01
C GLU A 103 13.07 -17.15 -2.94
N VAL A 104 12.21 -18.15 -2.82
CA VAL A 104 11.00 -18.28 -3.64
C VAL A 104 9.79 -18.23 -2.73
N HIS A 105 8.95 -17.23 -2.93
CA HIS A 105 7.70 -17.05 -2.21
C HIS A 105 6.57 -17.66 -3.04
N TYR A 106 5.70 -18.43 -2.39
CA TYR A 106 4.56 -19.07 -3.03
C TYR A 106 3.26 -18.75 -2.31
N TRP A 107 2.21 -18.69 -3.08
CA TRP A 107 0.82 -18.56 -2.61
C TRP A 107 -0.03 -19.67 -3.18
N VAL A 108 -1.16 -19.94 -2.54
CA VAL A 108 -2.27 -20.66 -3.17
C VAL A 108 -2.80 -19.77 -4.28
N GLY A 109 -2.99 -20.32 -5.47
CA GLY A 109 -3.53 -19.60 -6.62
C GLY A 109 -4.82 -20.23 -7.10
N THR A 110 -5.76 -19.41 -7.58
CA THR A 110 -6.98 -19.88 -8.26
C THR A 110 -7.17 -19.13 -9.56
N PRO A 111 -7.53 -19.82 -10.68
CA PRO A 111 -7.88 -19.15 -11.92
C PRO A 111 -9.05 -18.19 -11.71
N VAL A 112 -9.00 -17.03 -12.35
CA VAL A 112 -10.14 -16.11 -12.36
C VAL A 112 -11.14 -16.49 -13.44
N PRO A 113 -12.44 -16.37 -13.19
CA PRO A 113 -13.45 -16.59 -14.23
C PRO A 113 -13.37 -15.48 -15.29
N PRO A 114 -13.77 -15.76 -16.52
CA PRO A 114 -13.82 -14.77 -17.60
C PRO A 114 -14.62 -13.52 -17.17
N GLY A 115 -14.09 -12.35 -17.49
CA GLY A 115 -14.71 -11.06 -17.16
C GLY A 115 -14.50 -10.60 -15.73
N HIS A 116 -13.72 -11.31 -14.92
CA HIS A 116 -13.33 -10.85 -13.59
C HIS A 116 -12.54 -9.54 -13.63
N ALA A 117 -12.70 -8.69 -12.62
CA ALA A 117 -12.03 -7.38 -12.57
C ALA A 117 -10.50 -7.49 -12.69
N SER A 118 -9.89 -8.51 -12.08
CA SER A 118 -8.44 -8.73 -12.14
C SER A 118 -7.91 -8.98 -13.55
N GLU A 119 -8.73 -9.51 -14.46
CA GLU A 119 -8.37 -9.69 -15.87
C GLU A 119 -8.23 -8.33 -16.58
N ARG A 120 -9.15 -7.39 -16.30
CA ARG A 120 -9.13 -6.06 -16.91
C ARG A 120 -8.11 -5.10 -16.31
N LEU A 121 -7.76 -5.29 -15.04
CA LEU A 121 -6.87 -4.40 -14.29
C LEU A 121 -5.38 -4.66 -14.58
N ARG A 122 -5.04 -5.83 -15.11
CA ARG A 122 -3.66 -6.22 -15.41
C ARG A 122 -3.29 -5.92 -16.85
N ALA A 123 -2.05 -5.48 -17.05
CA ALA A 123 -1.51 -5.44 -18.41
C ALA A 123 -1.28 -6.86 -18.92
N PRO A 124 -1.62 -7.14 -20.18
CA PRO A 124 -1.32 -8.43 -20.79
C PRO A 124 0.18 -8.73 -20.78
N VAL A 125 0.56 -9.96 -20.45
CA VAL A 125 1.95 -10.41 -20.44
C VAL A 125 2.23 -11.37 -21.59
N ALA A 126 3.46 -11.32 -22.13
CA ALA A 126 3.87 -12.24 -23.17
C ALA A 126 4.12 -13.63 -22.58
N ARG A 127 3.81 -14.66 -23.37
CA ARG A 127 4.09 -16.05 -22.97
C ARG A 127 5.59 -16.31 -22.89
N ALA A 128 5.98 -17.07 -21.86
CA ALA A 128 7.35 -17.55 -21.73
C ALA A 128 7.77 -18.33 -22.99
N PRO A 129 9.03 -18.19 -23.43
CA PRO A 129 9.51 -18.92 -24.62
C PRO A 129 9.52 -20.44 -24.36
N ARG A 130 9.29 -21.22 -25.41
CA ARG A 130 9.28 -22.70 -25.30
C ARG A 130 10.61 -23.30 -24.83
N THR A 131 11.69 -22.57 -24.91
CA THR A 131 12.99 -22.95 -24.34
C THR A 131 13.04 -22.85 -22.81
N GLU A 132 12.10 -22.11 -22.20
CA GLU A 132 11.93 -21.98 -20.78
C GLU A 132 10.82 -22.89 -20.25
N ILE A 133 9.62 -22.80 -20.85
CA ILE A 133 8.46 -23.63 -20.53
C ILE A 133 7.90 -24.19 -21.84
N ASP A 134 7.98 -25.49 -22.05
CA ASP A 134 7.51 -26.15 -23.27
C ASP A 134 6.13 -26.81 -23.10
N GLN A 135 5.76 -27.20 -21.86
CA GLN A 135 4.48 -27.83 -21.56
C GLN A 135 3.89 -27.28 -20.24
N THR A 136 2.56 -27.26 -20.20
CA THR A 136 1.77 -27.03 -19.00
C THR A 136 0.76 -28.16 -18.83
N ALA A 137 0.49 -28.56 -17.61
CA ALA A 137 -0.47 -29.63 -17.34
C ALA A 137 -1.30 -29.32 -16.09
N TRP A 138 -2.62 -29.52 -16.24
CA TRP A 138 -3.51 -29.73 -15.10
C TRP A 138 -3.51 -31.21 -14.76
N THR A 139 -3.27 -31.54 -13.50
CA THR A 139 -3.14 -32.92 -13.09
C THR A 139 -3.61 -33.12 -11.66
N SER A 140 -4.04 -34.33 -11.30
CA SER A 140 -4.42 -34.64 -9.92
C SER A 140 -3.22 -34.48 -8.97
N PRO A 141 -3.45 -34.17 -7.70
CA PRO A 141 -2.39 -34.08 -6.70
C PRO A 141 -1.53 -35.35 -6.58
N GLU A 142 -2.14 -36.53 -6.74
CA GLU A 142 -1.43 -37.81 -6.71
C GLU A 142 -0.43 -37.90 -7.86
N ARG A 143 -0.87 -37.65 -9.10
CA ARG A 143 0.01 -37.67 -10.28
C ARG A 143 1.08 -36.56 -10.20
N ALA A 144 0.72 -35.39 -9.67
CA ALA A 144 1.68 -34.29 -9.45
C ALA A 144 2.80 -34.73 -8.50
N ALA A 145 2.51 -35.50 -7.45
CA ALA A 145 3.51 -36.01 -6.51
C ALA A 145 4.54 -36.90 -7.19
N ASP A 146 4.12 -37.70 -8.16
CA ASP A 146 5.01 -38.56 -8.97
C ASP A 146 5.87 -37.75 -9.95
N MET A 147 5.30 -36.73 -10.56
CA MET A 147 5.98 -35.87 -11.54
C MET A 147 7.00 -34.94 -10.90
N LEU A 148 6.78 -34.49 -9.65
CA LEU A 148 7.66 -33.58 -8.94
C LEU A 148 8.96 -34.26 -8.52
N THR A 149 10.10 -33.69 -8.90
CA THR A 149 11.43 -34.22 -8.53
C THR A 149 11.99 -33.55 -7.28
N ARG A 150 11.59 -32.29 -6.99
CA ARG A 150 12.15 -31.49 -5.89
C ARG A 150 11.37 -31.68 -4.60
N ARG A 151 12.10 -31.99 -3.52
CA ARG A 151 11.50 -32.16 -2.17
C ARG A 151 10.71 -30.92 -1.72
N GLY A 152 11.18 -29.70 -2.06
CA GLY A 152 10.48 -28.46 -1.71
C GLY A 152 9.11 -28.36 -2.38
N ASP A 153 9.02 -28.73 -3.67
CA ASP A 153 7.78 -28.66 -4.43
C ASP A 153 6.78 -29.72 -3.95
N ARG A 154 7.24 -30.93 -3.60
CA ARG A 154 6.41 -31.97 -2.97
C ARG A 154 5.87 -31.55 -1.61
N ARG A 155 6.64 -30.78 -0.82
CA ARG A 155 6.18 -30.28 0.48
C ARG A 155 5.05 -29.26 0.31
N LEU A 156 5.14 -28.37 -0.68
CA LEU A 156 4.06 -27.42 -0.99
C LEU A 156 2.79 -28.15 -1.44
N LEU A 157 2.91 -29.21 -2.25
CA LEU A 157 1.77 -30.05 -2.62
C LEU A 157 1.13 -30.70 -1.39
N ALA A 158 1.94 -31.29 -0.52
CA ALA A 158 1.43 -31.91 0.71
C ALA A 158 0.70 -30.89 1.62
N ASP A 159 1.19 -29.66 1.72
CA ASP A 159 0.52 -28.57 2.45
C ASP A 159 -0.86 -28.25 1.85
N ILE A 160 -0.97 -28.11 0.52
CA ILE A 160 -2.26 -27.86 -0.15
C ILE A 160 -3.23 -29.04 0.05
N VAL A 161 -2.77 -30.27 -0.09
CA VAL A 161 -3.60 -31.46 0.11
C VAL A 161 -4.12 -31.54 1.55
N ALA A 162 -3.27 -31.24 2.54
CA ALA A 162 -3.70 -31.18 3.92
C ALA A 162 -4.75 -30.09 4.15
N ARG A 163 -4.51 -28.86 3.64
CA ARG A 163 -5.46 -27.76 3.75
C ARG A 163 -6.81 -28.07 3.05
N ALA A 164 -6.79 -28.77 1.90
CA ALA A 164 -7.99 -29.20 1.22
C ALA A 164 -8.86 -30.11 2.12
N ARG A 165 -8.26 -31.16 2.66
CA ARG A 165 -8.94 -32.13 3.53
C ARG A 165 -9.48 -31.49 4.83
N GLU A 166 -8.80 -30.47 5.33
CA GLU A 166 -9.14 -29.78 6.57
C GLU A 166 -10.09 -28.59 6.36
N GLY A 167 -10.57 -28.32 5.12
CA GLY A 167 -11.43 -27.16 4.83
C GLY A 167 -10.69 -25.81 4.90
N ARG A 168 -9.37 -25.79 4.86
CA ARG A 168 -8.52 -24.59 5.00
C ARG A 168 -7.88 -24.11 3.70
N LEU A 169 -8.17 -24.78 2.58
CA LEU A 169 -7.60 -24.41 1.28
C LEU A 169 -8.18 -23.11 0.74
N VAL A 170 -9.47 -22.90 0.95
CA VAL A 170 -10.19 -21.71 0.53
C VAL A 170 -10.25 -20.71 1.68
N THR A 171 -9.58 -19.58 1.53
CA THR A 171 -9.58 -18.50 2.52
C THR A 171 -10.31 -17.28 1.98
N THR A 172 -10.99 -16.52 2.84
CA THR A 172 -11.37 -15.15 2.50
C THR A 172 -10.21 -14.20 2.79
N THR A 173 -10.18 -13.05 2.10
CA THR A 173 -9.07 -12.11 2.23
C THR A 173 -9.57 -10.73 2.60
N LEU A 174 -9.09 -10.19 3.73
CA LEU A 174 -9.33 -8.83 4.17
C LEU A 174 -8.04 -8.02 4.11
N LEU A 175 -8.07 -6.94 3.33
CA LEU A 175 -6.94 -6.04 3.14
C LEU A 175 -7.19 -4.74 3.93
N VAL A 176 -6.18 -4.26 4.67
CA VAL A 176 -6.22 -2.97 5.35
C VAL A 176 -5.17 -2.06 4.72
N LEU A 177 -5.63 -1.05 4.01
CA LEU A 177 -4.79 -0.07 3.34
C LEU A 177 -4.54 1.13 4.25
N ARG A 178 -3.27 1.43 4.53
CA ARG A 178 -2.91 2.79 4.96
C ARG A 178 -2.91 3.70 3.74
N PRO A 179 -3.76 4.73 3.69
CA PRO A 179 -3.84 5.64 2.56
C PRO A 179 -2.48 6.18 2.10
N GLY A 180 -2.38 6.54 0.83
CA GLY A 180 -1.21 7.16 0.25
C GLY A 180 -0.79 8.43 1.00
N GLN A 181 0.43 8.90 0.74
CA GLN A 181 0.96 10.11 1.37
C GLN A 181 0.09 11.32 1.03
N GLY A 182 -0.34 12.05 2.07
CA GLY A 182 -1.07 13.30 1.92
C GLY A 182 -0.15 14.49 1.60
N VAL A 183 -0.75 15.60 1.20
CA VAL A 183 -0.08 16.90 1.09
C VAL A 183 0.32 17.33 2.50
N THR A 184 1.59 17.67 2.70
CA THR A 184 2.05 18.35 3.92
C THR A 184 1.94 19.85 3.66
N PRO A 185 1.18 20.63 4.48
CA PRO A 185 1.12 22.06 4.32
C PRO A 185 2.53 22.66 4.43
N ARG A 186 2.93 23.51 3.48
CA ARG A 186 4.10 24.35 3.67
C ARG A 186 3.72 25.44 4.66
N LEU A 187 4.60 25.71 5.63
CA LEU A 187 4.41 26.75 6.63
C LEU A 187 4.24 28.15 6.01
N ASP A 188 4.64 28.32 4.75
CA ASP A 188 4.64 29.58 4.01
C ASP A 188 3.28 29.84 3.29
N GLU A 189 2.51 28.81 3.00
CA GLU A 189 1.22 28.91 2.29
C GLU A 189 0.02 29.13 3.22
N ALA A 190 0.20 29.02 4.55
CA ALA A 190 -0.85 29.26 5.53
C ALA A 190 -1.23 30.76 5.66
N GLY A 191 -0.44 31.65 5.04
CA GLY A 191 -0.70 33.10 4.97
C GLY A 191 -1.68 33.51 3.89
N ASP A 192 -1.76 32.79 2.77
CA ASP A 192 -2.51 33.23 1.58
C ASP A 192 -3.87 32.55 1.41
N ALA A 193 -4.18 31.51 2.20
CA ALA A 193 -5.44 30.78 2.07
C ALA A 193 -6.69 31.57 2.53
N HIS A 194 -6.50 32.74 3.18
CA HIS A 194 -7.62 33.61 3.60
C HIS A 194 -7.94 34.74 2.64
N ALA A 195 -7.20 34.91 1.53
CA ALA A 195 -7.39 36.04 0.60
C ALA A 195 -8.17 35.72 -0.70
N SER A 196 -8.61 34.49 -0.92
CA SER A 196 -9.25 34.09 -2.20
C SER A 196 -10.70 33.63 -2.08
N ALA A 197 -11.44 34.13 -1.08
CA ALA A 197 -12.89 33.97 -1.04
C ALA A 197 -13.55 35.36 -1.17
N SER A 198 -13.66 35.89 -2.37
CA SER A 198 -14.57 36.96 -2.69
C SER A 198 -15.39 36.62 -3.92
N PRO A 199 -16.69 36.95 -3.91
CA PRO A 199 -17.65 36.43 -4.88
C PRO A 199 -17.57 37.17 -6.19
N ALA A 200 -17.85 36.47 -7.25
CA ALA A 200 -18.05 37.00 -8.59
C ALA A 200 -19.22 38.00 -8.63
N ALA A 201 -18.95 39.20 -9.12
CA ALA A 201 -19.99 40.07 -9.65
C ALA A 201 -19.50 40.69 -10.96
N SER A 202 -20.34 40.53 -11.89
CA SER A 202 -20.50 40.90 -13.29
C SER A 202 -19.99 42.25 -13.78
N SER A 203 -19.58 42.20 -15.06
CA SER A 203 -19.85 43.08 -16.18
C SER A 203 -19.11 44.39 -16.35
N GLY A 204 -18.59 44.57 -17.57
CA GLY A 204 -18.49 45.90 -18.19
C GLY A 204 -17.22 46.16 -19.00
N SER A 205 -17.38 46.03 -20.28
CA SER A 205 -16.56 46.45 -21.41
C SER A 205 -15.84 47.83 -21.29
N SER A 206 -14.64 47.97 -21.81
CA SER A 206 -14.36 48.74 -23.03
C SER A 206 -12.88 49.11 -23.18
N ALA A 207 -12.45 49.06 -24.40
CA ALA A 207 -11.23 49.36 -25.10
C ALA A 207 -10.48 50.65 -24.74
N SER A 208 -9.16 50.66 -24.88
CA SER A 208 -8.41 51.35 -25.96
C SER A 208 -6.94 51.63 -25.57
N SER A 209 -6.05 51.14 -26.36
CA SER A 209 -4.98 51.77 -27.15
C SER A 209 -3.91 52.64 -26.47
N GLY A 210 -2.67 52.32 -26.83
CA GLY A 210 -1.63 53.33 -27.08
C GLY A 210 -0.31 53.15 -26.40
N SER A 211 0.62 52.52 -27.03
CA SER A 211 1.89 52.98 -27.66
C SER A 211 3.04 53.38 -26.74
N SER A 212 4.10 52.64 -26.90
CA SER A 212 5.48 52.96 -27.25
C SER A 212 6.30 53.97 -26.43
N GLY A 213 7.54 53.65 -26.17
CA GLY A 213 8.61 54.62 -26.01
C GLY A 213 9.83 54.15 -25.22
N SER A 214 10.82 53.88 -25.94
CA SER A 214 12.19 53.48 -25.71
C SER A 214 13.07 54.47 -24.93
N SER A 215 14.17 53.91 -24.43
CA SER A 215 15.55 54.38 -24.48
C SER A 215 16.16 55.19 -23.33
N ALA A 216 17.22 54.58 -22.81
CA ALA A 216 18.65 54.97 -22.76
C ALA A 216 19.16 55.96 -21.68
N SER A 217 20.05 55.42 -20.91
CA SER A 217 21.43 55.83 -20.57
C SER A 217 21.74 57.15 -19.85
N SER A 218 22.66 57.03 -18.93
CA SER A 218 23.89 57.78 -18.62
C SER A 218 24.01 58.38 -17.19
N GLY A 219 24.88 57.92 -16.39
CA GLY A 219 26.22 58.40 -16.02
C GLY A 219 26.28 59.53 -14.98
N GLY A 220 26.74 59.21 -13.77
CA GLY A 220 27.51 59.83 -12.75
C GLY A 220 27.33 61.33 -12.40
N PRO A 221 27.95 61.89 -11.38
CA PRO A 221 29.02 61.40 -10.48
C PRO A 221 28.74 61.63 -8.96
N ALA A 222 29.69 61.16 -8.17
CA ALA A 222 29.76 61.20 -6.70
C ALA A 222 29.84 62.63 -6.17
N VAL A 223 29.22 62.85 -4.98
CA VAL A 223 29.37 64.03 -4.12
C VAL A 223 29.57 63.62 -2.68
N PRO A 224 30.40 64.31 -1.85
CA PRO A 224 31.08 63.77 -0.71
C PRO A 224 30.27 63.78 0.62
N ALA A 225 30.73 62.94 1.55
CA ALA A 225 30.18 62.78 2.89
C ALA A 225 30.15 64.07 3.67
N ALA A 226 28.96 64.50 4.12
CA ALA A 226 28.81 65.49 5.16
C ALA A 226 28.80 64.85 6.53
N ALA A 227 29.62 65.36 7.44
CA ALA A 227 29.79 64.93 8.80
C ALA A 227 28.46 65.07 9.61
N ALA A 228 28.06 63.94 10.23
CA ALA A 228 26.87 63.87 11.10
C ALA A 228 27.18 64.55 12.45
N ALA A 229 26.37 65.51 12.84
CA ALA A 229 26.35 66.11 14.17
C ALA A 229 25.95 65.03 15.24
N PRO A 230 26.44 65.18 16.49
CA PRO A 230 26.16 64.19 17.55
C PRO A 230 24.67 64.19 17.93
N ALA A 231 24.06 63.04 17.86
CA ALA A 231 22.66 62.83 18.24
C ALA A 231 22.48 63.04 19.77
N LYS A 232 21.48 63.80 20.15
CA LYS A 232 21.09 64.00 21.56
C LYS A 232 20.71 62.62 22.17
N PRO A 233 21.13 62.36 23.44
CA PRO A 233 20.79 61.09 24.08
C PRO A 233 19.28 60.92 24.24
N ARG A 234 18.76 59.77 23.80
CA ARG A 234 17.34 59.41 23.96
C ARG A 234 17.07 59.26 25.46
N PRO A 235 15.92 59.73 25.97
CA PRO A 235 15.56 59.51 27.37
C PRO A 235 15.40 58.02 27.66
N ALA A 236 15.85 57.58 28.83
CA ALA A 236 15.72 56.20 29.28
C ALA A 236 14.23 55.81 29.34
N PRO A 237 13.88 54.56 28.92
CA PRO A 237 12.49 54.11 28.91
C PRO A 237 11.94 54.09 30.34
N THR A 238 10.75 54.63 30.54
CA THR A 238 10.06 54.59 31.82
C THR A 238 9.65 53.16 32.22
N PRO A 239 9.52 52.83 33.51
CA PRO A 239 9.09 51.48 33.93
C PRO A 239 7.80 51.00 33.28
N ALA A 240 6.87 51.92 33.01
CA ALA A 240 5.61 51.64 32.30
C ALA A 240 5.83 51.24 30.80
N MET A 241 6.83 51.85 30.13
CA MET A 241 7.18 51.48 28.77
C MET A 241 7.87 50.13 28.68
N VAL A 242 8.69 49.79 29.70
CA VAL A 242 9.34 48.47 29.79
C VAL A 242 8.31 47.37 30.06
N ALA A 243 7.36 47.63 30.97
CA ALA A 243 6.27 46.67 31.28
C ALA A 243 5.37 46.46 30.06
N SER A 244 5.04 47.53 29.32
CA SER A 244 4.23 47.42 28.05
C SER A 244 4.98 46.68 26.97
N ALA A 245 6.30 46.85 26.82
CA ALA A 245 7.12 46.12 25.86
C ALA A 245 7.25 44.63 26.24
N ALA A 246 7.37 44.31 27.53
CA ALA A 246 7.40 42.93 28.04
C ALA A 246 6.05 42.21 27.79
N ALA A 247 4.92 42.91 28.08
CA ALA A 247 3.59 42.36 27.78
C ALA A 247 3.35 42.10 26.31
N ARG A 248 3.79 43.01 25.41
CA ARG A 248 3.71 42.79 23.94
C ARG A 248 4.57 41.63 23.47
N ARG A 249 5.79 41.45 24.03
CA ARG A 249 6.63 40.30 23.74
C ARG A 249 6.01 38.99 24.22
N ALA A 250 5.43 38.96 25.41
CA ALA A 250 4.74 37.80 25.97
C ALA A 250 3.56 37.40 25.05
N ALA A 251 2.72 38.37 24.65
CA ALA A 251 1.61 38.15 23.75
C ALA A 251 2.06 37.69 22.35
N GLN A 252 3.18 38.20 21.82
CA GLN A 252 3.77 37.75 20.56
C GLN A 252 4.33 36.30 20.63
N VAL A 253 4.96 35.95 21.76
CA VAL A 253 5.45 34.57 21.99
C VAL A 253 4.26 33.60 22.11
N GLU A 254 3.21 34.03 22.83
CA GLU A 254 2.00 33.21 22.97
C GLU A 254 1.26 33.03 21.64
N GLN A 255 1.11 34.10 20.83
CA GLN A 255 0.58 34.03 19.47
C GLN A 255 1.47 33.19 18.52
N ALA A 256 2.79 33.29 18.61
CA ALA A 256 3.71 32.49 17.84
C ALA A 256 3.66 31.02 18.26
N SER A 257 3.50 30.75 19.57
CA SER A 257 3.32 29.39 20.08
C SER A 257 1.98 28.79 19.66
N ALA A 258 0.88 29.56 19.77
CA ALA A 258 -0.44 29.15 19.29
C ALA A 258 -0.44 28.88 17.78
N LYS A 259 0.18 29.76 16.97
CA LYS A 259 0.35 29.57 15.52
C LYS A 259 1.21 28.35 15.18
N LYS A 260 2.23 28.06 15.98
CA LYS A 260 3.08 26.87 15.81
C LYS A 260 2.36 25.56 16.16
N VAL A 261 1.49 25.59 17.18
CA VAL A 261 0.63 24.45 17.56
C VAL A 261 -0.46 24.23 16.53
N GLU A 262 -1.05 25.30 15.99
CA GLU A 262 -2.07 25.21 14.93
C GLU A 262 -1.49 24.79 13.58
N ALA A 263 -0.27 25.24 13.25
CA ALA A 263 0.47 24.80 12.06
C ALA A 263 1.02 23.36 12.18
N ALA A 264 1.17 22.81 13.39
CA ALA A 264 1.55 21.42 13.62
C ALA A 264 0.37 20.44 13.57
N ARG A 265 -0.89 20.93 13.55
CA ARG A 265 -2.05 20.09 13.25
C ARG A 265 -2.00 19.74 11.77
N GLU A 266 -1.74 18.47 11.47
CA GLU A 266 -2.05 17.93 10.12
C GLU A 266 -3.47 18.37 9.76
N PRO A 267 -3.71 18.86 8.52
CA PRO A 267 -5.08 19.16 8.10
C PRO A 267 -5.93 17.91 8.33
N VAL A 268 -7.09 18.11 8.91
CA VAL A 268 -8.01 17.05 9.37
C VAL A 268 -8.31 16.05 8.25
N ASP A 269 -8.17 16.43 6.97
CA ASP A 269 -8.37 15.58 5.81
C ASP A 269 -7.51 16.05 4.60
N PRO A 270 -6.19 15.83 4.59
CA PRO A 270 -5.36 16.22 3.46
C PRO A 270 -5.63 15.35 2.25
N ALA A 271 -5.69 15.96 1.06
CA ALA A 271 -5.69 15.24 -0.20
C ALA A 271 -4.36 14.48 -0.41
N LEU A 272 -4.32 13.55 -1.36
CA LEU A 272 -3.08 12.88 -1.74
C LEU A 272 -2.07 13.87 -2.32
N SER A 273 -0.81 13.74 -1.90
CA SER A 273 0.31 14.39 -2.57
C SER A 273 0.55 13.76 -3.95
N ARG A 274 1.36 14.41 -4.80
CA ARG A 274 1.79 13.82 -6.09
C ARG A 274 2.40 12.42 -5.93
N PHE A 275 3.12 12.20 -4.83
CA PHE A 275 3.68 10.89 -4.49
C PHE A 275 2.58 9.92 -4.07
N GLY A 276 1.62 10.37 -3.24
CA GLY A 276 0.46 9.58 -2.83
C GLY A 276 -0.42 9.14 -4.02
N VAL A 277 -0.57 9.99 -5.03
CA VAL A 277 -1.28 9.62 -6.27
C VAL A 277 -0.56 8.49 -6.99
N ARG A 278 0.77 8.53 -7.12
CA ARG A 278 1.53 7.40 -7.69
C ARG A 278 1.33 6.12 -6.88
N GLN A 279 1.39 6.22 -5.53
CA GLN A 279 1.11 5.07 -4.68
C GLN A 279 -0.28 4.49 -4.95
N ALA A 280 -1.31 5.33 -5.18
CA ALA A 280 -2.65 4.89 -5.49
C ALA A 280 -2.74 4.13 -6.84
N PHE A 281 -1.96 4.52 -7.86
CA PHE A 281 -1.86 3.76 -9.11
C PHE A 281 -1.13 2.43 -8.91
N ASP A 282 -0.02 2.41 -8.17
CA ASP A 282 0.73 1.17 -7.90
C ASP A 282 -0.05 0.16 -7.05
N LEU A 283 -1.11 0.59 -6.34
CA LEU A 283 -2.02 -0.30 -5.63
C LEU A 283 -2.86 -1.18 -6.55
N ILE A 284 -3.07 -0.80 -7.81
CA ILE A 284 -3.91 -1.54 -8.75
C ILE A 284 -3.40 -2.98 -8.91
N ASP A 285 -2.11 -3.16 -9.16
CA ASP A 285 -1.50 -4.49 -9.32
C ASP A 285 -1.62 -5.33 -8.04
N LEU A 286 -1.43 -4.70 -6.88
CA LEU A 286 -1.53 -5.39 -5.60
C LEU A 286 -2.96 -5.85 -5.32
N LEU A 287 -3.95 -4.96 -5.48
CA LEU A 287 -5.37 -5.27 -5.25
C LEU A 287 -5.87 -6.31 -6.24
N SER A 288 -5.47 -6.22 -7.52
CA SER A 288 -5.82 -7.21 -8.55
C SER A 288 -5.17 -8.56 -8.30
N SER A 289 -3.96 -8.61 -7.71
CA SER A 289 -3.29 -9.87 -7.37
C SER A 289 -4.08 -10.70 -6.34
N PHE A 290 -4.76 -10.04 -5.40
CA PHE A 290 -5.65 -10.69 -4.44
C PHE A 290 -7.11 -10.78 -4.90
N GLY A 291 -7.43 -10.32 -6.09
CA GLY A 291 -8.79 -10.39 -6.63
C GLY A 291 -9.79 -9.51 -5.89
N VAL A 292 -9.36 -8.36 -5.36
CA VAL A 292 -10.23 -7.44 -4.62
C VAL A 292 -11.44 -7.06 -5.47
N ALA A 293 -12.63 -7.33 -4.92
CA ALA A 293 -13.90 -7.04 -5.57
C ALA A 293 -14.79 -6.10 -4.74
N ARG A 294 -14.49 -5.92 -3.44
CA ARG A 294 -15.22 -5.06 -2.53
C ARG A 294 -14.28 -4.05 -1.90
N ALA A 295 -14.67 -2.78 -1.88
CA ALA A 295 -13.85 -1.71 -1.33
C ALA A 295 -14.67 -0.82 -0.41
N PHE A 296 -14.15 -0.58 0.79
CA PHE A 296 -14.69 0.35 1.75
C PHE A 296 -13.63 1.40 2.11
N ALA A 297 -14.06 2.62 2.28
CA ALA A 297 -13.16 3.71 2.67
C ALA A 297 -13.81 4.59 3.74
N SER A 298 -13.00 5.12 4.64
CA SER A 298 -13.40 6.29 5.42
C SER A 298 -13.74 7.45 4.47
N PRO A 299 -14.69 8.32 4.80
CA PRO A 299 -15.02 9.51 4.00
C PRO A 299 -13.86 10.47 3.77
N ALA A 300 -12.80 10.38 4.58
CA ALA A 300 -11.59 11.17 4.46
C ALA A 300 -11.01 11.16 3.04
N ALA A 301 -10.61 12.33 2.52
CA ALA A 301 -10.17 12.50 1.12
C ALA A 301 -9.05 11.54 0.74
N ARG A 302 -8.01 11.38 1.58
CA ARG A 302 -6.91 10.44 1.35
C ARG A 302 -7.37 9.00 1.18
N SER A 303 -8.30 8.58 2.04
CA SER A 303 -8.81 7.21 2.05
C SER A 303 -9.54 6.89 0.76
N ARG A 304 -10.42 7.79 0.31
CA ARG A 304 -11.16 7.67 -0.96
C ARG A 304 -10.22 7.72 -2.16
N GLN A 305 -9.36 8.75 -2.22
CA GLN A 305 -8.45 8.99 -3.34
C GLN A 305 -7.45 7.86 -3.56
N SER A 306 -7.05 7.14 -2.50
CA SER A 306 -6.15 5.99 -2.62
C SER A 306 -6.76 4.82 -3.38
N LEU A 307 -8.09 4.69 -3.41
CA LEU A 307 -8.80 3.63 -4.15
C LEU A 307 -9.38 4.11 -5.49
N THR A 308 -9.39 5.43 -5.75
CA THR A 308 -9.98 6.00 -6.97
C THR A 308 -9.38 5.43 -8.26
N PRO A 309 -8.05 5.30 -8.44
CA PRO A 309 -7.51 4.72 -9.67
C PRO A 309 -7.98 3.28 -9.91
N TRP A 310 -7.95 2.44 -8.88
CA TRP A 310 -8.44 1.07 -8.96
C TRP A 310 -9.92 1.01 -9.36
N ALA A 311 -10.77 1.81 -8.71
CA ALA A 311 -12.19 1.86 -9.03
C ALA A 311 -12.45 2.36 -10.46
N SER A 312 -11.77 3.42 -10.88
CA SER A 312 -11.92 4.03 -12.21
C SER A 312 -11.47 3.10 -13.35
N MET A 313 -10.53 2.18 -13.09
CA MET A 313 -10.06 1.19 -14.06
C MET A 313 -10.91 -0.10 -14.08
N GLY A 314 -12.02 -0.13 -13.34
CA GLY A 314 -12.96 -1.26 -13.38
C GLY A 314 -12.78 -2.27 -12.24
N GLY A 315 -12.08 -1.91 -11.17
CA GLY A 315 -11.96 -2.73 -9.95
C GLY A 315 -13.27 -2.86 -9.17
N GLY A 316 -14.15 -1.87 -9.29
CA GLY A 316 -15.46 -1.86 -8.61
C GLY A 316 -15.78 -0.51 -7.96
N SER A 317 -16.90 -0.45 -7.23
CA SER A 317 -17.29 0.74 -6.48
C SER A 317 -16.64 0.79 -5.11
N VAL A 318 -16.38 2.01 -4.62
CA VAL A 318 -15.89 2.25 -3.26
C VAL A 318 -17.07 2.71 -2.40
N THR A 319 -17.41 1.94 -1.37
CA THR A 319 -18.45 2.30 -0.40
C THR A 319 -17.82 3.14 0.71
N LEU A 320 -18.37 4.33 0.96
CA LEU A 320 -17.94 5.17 2.07
C LEU A 320 -18.62 4.71 3.36
N VAL A 321 -17.85 4.68 4.45
CA VAL A 321 -18.32 4.20 5.76
C VAL A 321 -17.94 5.24 6.82
N ASP A 322 -18.95 5.95 7.32
CA ASP A 322 -18.75 7.06 8.26
C ASP A 322 -18.11 6.62 9.58
N SER A 323 -18.43 5.42 10.05
CA SER A 323 -17.82 4.88 11.27
C SER A 323 -16.31 4.65 11.19
N LEU A 324 -15.73 4.63 9.98
CA LEU A 324 -14.28 4.55 9.76
C LEU A 324 -13.59 5.91 9.81
N ASP A 325 -14.34 7.02 9.96
CA ASP A 325 -13.79 8.37 10.11
C ASP A 325 -13.91 8.85 11.56
N LEU A 326 -12.81 8.84 12.29
CA LEU A 326 -12.76 9.35 13.67
C LEU A 326 -12.54 10.87 13.72
N THR A 327 -12.33 11.53 12.58
CA THR A 327 -12.09 12.98 12.51
C THR A 327 -13.37 13.78 12.25
N ALA A 328 -14.46 13.11 11.90
CA ALA A 328 -15.72 13.77 11.59
C ALA A 328 -16.27 14.52 12.82
N THR A 329 -16.46 15.83 12.65
CA THR A 329 -17.09 16.74 13.62
C THR A 329 -18.56 16.89 13.27
N GLY A 330 -19.40 15.93 13.64
CA GLY A 330 -20.85 15.95 13.35
C GLY A 330 -21.65 15.52 14.57
N SER A 331 -22.85 15.01 14.34
CA SER A 331 -23.76 14.44 15.37
C SER A 331 -23.09 13.39 16.28
N ASP A 332 -21.96 12.84 15.82
CA ASP A 332 -21.16 11.86 16.53
C ASP A 332 -20.16 12.47 17.54
N ALA A 333 -19.98 13.78 17.58
CA ALA A 333 -19.06 14.44 18.50
C ALA A 333 -19.45 14.26 19.99
N SER A 334 -20.70 13.89 20.26
CA SER A 334 -21.19 13.58 21.61
C SER A 334 -20.86 12.15 22.08
N ILE A 335 -20.37 11.29 21.17
CA ILE A 335 -20.02 9.90 21.46
C ILE A 335 -18.55 9.85 21.85
N GLY A 336 -18.23 9.27 23.02
CA GLY A 336 -16.86 9.11 23.48
C GLY A 336 -15.98 8.33 22.50
N ASP A 337 -14.69 8.62 22.46
CA ASP A 337 -13.73 8.04 21.51
C ASP A 337 -13.72 6.50 21.55
N GLU A 338 -13.88 5.88 22.72
CA GLU A 338 -13.92 4.42 22.87
C GLU A 338 -15.15 3.80 22.18
N ALA A 339 -16.33 4.44 22.29
CA ALA A 339 -17.53 3.97 21.59
C ALA A 339 -17.39 4.10 20.07
N ARG A 340 -16.69 5.12 19.58
CA ARG A 340 -16.37 5.29 18.15
C ARG A 340 -15.42 4.20 17.68
N LEU A 341 -14.36 3.91 18.42
CA LEU A 341 -13.44 2.80 18.16
C LEU A 341 -14.14 1.44 18.21
N GLY A 342 -15.08 1.26 19.14
CA GLY A 342 -15.93 0.08 19.22
C GLY A 342 -16.72 -0.19 17.93
N ARG A 343 -17.28 0.86 17.30
CA ARG A 343 -17.97 0.74 15.98
C ARG A 343 -17.00 0.34 14.86
N VAL A 344 -15.78 0.87 14.87
CA VAL A 344 -14.74 0.49 13.91
C VAL A 344 -14.38 -0.98 14.05
N ARG A 345 -14.16 -1.46 15.29
CA ARG A 345 -13.87 -2.88 15.57
C ARG A 345 -15.04 -3.78 15.15
N ALA A 346 -16.28 -3.40 15.48
CA ALA A 346 -17.47 -4.14 15.08
C ALA A 346 -17.60 -4.26 13.56
N PHE A 347 -17.30 -3.19 12.81
CA PHE A 347 -17.27 -3.22 11.35
C PHE A 347 -16.20 -4.18 10.81
N ALA A 348 -14.98 -4.17 11.38
CA ALA A 348 -13.90 -5.09 11.00
C ALA A 348 -14.27 -6.54 11.33
N ALA A 349 -14.79 -6.81 12.54
CA ALA A 349 -15.25 -8.13 12.97
C ALA A 349 -16.33 -8.69 12.05
N GLN A 350 -17.27 -7.85 11.61
CA GLN A 350 -18.28 -8.26 10.64
C GLN A 350 -17.65 -8.72 9.32
N ARG A 351 -16.65 -7.97 8.79
CA ARG A 351 -15.96 -8.35 7.54
C ARG A 351 -15.21 -9.66 7.67
N LEU A 352 -14.61 -9.94 8.83
CA LEU A 352 -13.91 -11.21 9.09
C LEU A 352 -14.85 -12.43 9.11
N ARG A 353 -16.11 -12.23 9.52
CA ARG A 353 -17.12 -13.31 9.59
C ARG A 353 -17.80 -13.58 8.24
N GLU A 354 -17.70 -12.67 7.28
CA GLU A 354 -18.35 -12.81 5.98
C GLU A 354 -17.58 -13.78 5.08
N HIS A 355 -18.28 -14.75 4.51
CA HIS A 355 -17.80 -15.56 3.41
C HIS A 355 -17.93 -14.77 2.10
N ALA A 356 -17.17 -13.70 2.00
CA ALA A 356 -17.29 -12.74 0.91
C ALA A 356 -16.04 -12.71 0.04
N SER A 357 -16.17 -12.11 -1.14
CA SER A 357 -15.05 -11.81 -2.03
C SER A 357 -13.99 -10.97 -1.33
N PRO A 358 -12.73 -11.04 -1.77
CA PRO A 358 -11.64 -10.25 -1.20
C PRO A 358 -11.99 -8.77 -1.08
N THR A 359 -11.78 -8.23 0.12
CA THR A 359 -12.27 -6.92 0.52
C THR A 359 -11.12 -6.03 0.95
N VAL A 360 -11.10 -4.75 0.53
CA VAL A 360 -10.15 -3.75 1.00
C VAL A 360 -10.81 -2.68 1.85
N LEU A 361 -10.19 -2.33 2.98
CA LEU A 361 -10.55 -1.21 3.86
C LEU A 361 -9.47 -0.13 3.77
N SER A 362 -9.80 1.04 3.24
CA SER A 362 -8.89 2.20 3.23
C SER A 362 -9.16 3.08 4.44
N VAL A 363 -8.28 3.05 5.44
CA VAL A 363 -8.49 3.63 6.77
C VAL A 363 -7.21 4.29 7.29
N ALA A 364 -7.35 5.43 7.96
CA ALA A 364 -6.24 6.20 8.50
C ALA A 364 -6.27 6.29 10.04
N GLY A 365 -5.17 6.69 10.64
CA GLY A 365 -5.07 7.05 12.06
C GLY A 365 -5.49 5.93 13.02
N ALA A 366 -6.13 6.31 14.12
CA ALA A 366 -6.55 5.39 15.18
C ALA A 366 -7.58 4.35 14.70
N ALA A 367 -8.44 4.70 13.73
CA ALA A 367 -9.38 3.74 13.14
C ALA A 367 -8.64 2.57 12.48
N ARG A 368 -7.52 2.83 11.77
CA ARG A 368 -6.70 1.75 11.18
C ARG A 368 -6.09 0.86 12.26
N GLU A 369 -5.57 1.44 13.33
CA GLU A 369 -5.01 0.67 14.45
C GLU A 369 -6.09 -0.23 15.08
N ALA A 370 -7.30 0.29 15.30
CA ALA A 370 -8.43 -0.48 15.83
C ALA A 370 -8.84 -1.64 14.89
N VAL A 371 -8.83 -1.43 13.56
CA VAL A 371 -9.07 -2.51 12.59
C VAL A 371 -7.99 -3.59 12.68
N ILE A 372 -6.71 -3.19 12.78
CA ILE A 372 -5.59 -4.14 12.88
C ILE A 372 -5.63 -4.91 14.21
N GLU A 373 -5.97 -4.25 15.31
CA GLU A 373 -6.17 -4.90 16.62
C GLU A 373 -7.28 -5.94 16.56
N GLU A 374 -8.43 -5.60 15.93
CA GLU A 374 -9.53 -6.53 15.77
C GLU A 374 -9.13 -7.74 14.91
N ILE A 375 -8.45 -7.54 13.78
CA ILE A 375 -7.95 -8.64 12.95
C ILE A 375 -7.04 -9.56 13.77
N ARG A 376 -6.19 -9.00 14.63
CA ARG A 376 -5.29 -9.80 15.47
C ARG A 376 -6.00 -10.55 16.59
N ALA A 377 -7.14 -10.06 17.06
CA ALA A 377 -7.98 -10.78 18.02
C ALA A 377 -8.48 -12.13 17.47
N TYR A 378 -8.61 -12.25 16.14
CA TYR A 378 -8.96 -13.50 15.45
C TYR A 378 -7.74 -14.33 15.02
N ALA A 379 -6.51 -13.88 15.32
CA ALA A 379 -5.30 -14.58 14.91
C ALA A 379 -5.02 -15.82 15.76
N SER A 380 -4.49 -16.87 15.16
CA SER A 380 -4.11 -18.11 15.82
C SER A 380 -2.62 -18.44 15.65
N GLY A 381 -2.12 -19.34 16.48
CA GLY A 381 -0.77 -19.91 16.37
C GLY A 381 0.33 -18.83 16.29
N ALA A 382 1.21 -18.95 15.31
CA ALA A 382 2.35 -18.05 15.12
C ALA A 382 1.94 -16.61 14.79
N VAL A 383 0.74 -16.41 14.21
CA VAL A 383 0.22 -15.08 13.85
C VAL A 383 -0.16 -14.29 15.11
N ALA A 384 -0.75 -14.95 16.11
CA ALA A 384 -1.14 -14.31 17.37
C ALA A 384 0.05 -13.74 18.14
N GLY A 385 1.21 -14.41 18.09
CA GLY A 385 2.44 -14.00 18.78
C GLY A 385 3.27 -12.93 18.03
N ALA A 386 2.92 -12.61 16.78
CA ALA A 386 3.67 -11.63 16.00
C ALA A 386 3.38 -10.19 16.45
N GLU A 387 4.37 -9.29 16.33
CA GLU A 387 4.17 -7.86 16.57
C GLU A 387 3.20 -7.27 15.54
N ALA A 388 2.38 -6.28 15.96
CA ALA A 388 1.49 -5.57 15.05
C ALA A 388 2.29 -4.82 13.98
N PRO A 389 2.00 -5.03 12.70
CA PRO A 389 2.77 -4.38 11.64
C PRO A 389 2.48 -2.88 11.60
N ARG A 390 3.54 -2.08 11.56
CA ARG A 390 3.45 -0.64 11.32
C ARG A 390 3.44 -0.39 9.81
N LEU A 391 2.27 -0.07 9.26
CA LEU A 391 2.14 0.21 7.84
C LEU A 391 2.72 1.59 7.50
N ALA A 392 3.53 1.69 6.45
CA ALA A 392 3.87 2.96 5.81
C ALA A 392 2.74 3.41 4.87
N HIS A 393 2.76 4.67 4.41
CA HIS A 393 1.78 5.18 3.43
C HIS A 393 1.79 4.33 2.16
N GLY A 394 0.60 3.95 1.68
CA GLY A 394 0.43 3.07 0.52
C GLY A 394 0.76 1.60 0.79
N GLN A 395 0.98 1.20 2.05
CA GLN A 395 1.13 -0.21 2.41
C GLN A 395 -0.21 -0.83 2.80
N VAL A 396 -0.31 -2.13 2.55
CA VAL A 396 -1.47 -2.95 2.80
C VAL A 396 -1.09 -4.10 3.73
N LEU A 397 -1.86 -4.29 4.80
CA LEU A 397 -1.90 -5.53 5.56
C LEU A 397 -2.92 -6.45 4.91
N VAL A 398 -2.56 -7.68 4.64
CA VAL A 398 -3.44 -8.71 4.09
C VAL A 398 -3.66 -9.78 5.14
N ALA A 399 -4.91 -9.98 5.54
CA ALA A 399 -5.32 -11.04 6.45
C ALA A 399 -6.02 -12.14 5.65
N HIS A 400 -5.48 -13.36 5.74
CA HIS A 400 -6.08 -14.56 5.17
C HIS A 400 -6.88 -15.26 6.27
N VAL A 401 -8.19 -15.39 6.03
CA VAL A 401 -9.14 -15.88 7.03
C VAL A 401 -9.64 -17.26 6.63
N GLU A 402 -9.38 -18.23 7.47
CA GLU A 402 -9.98 -19.56 7.42
C GLU A 402 -11.34 -19.53 8.16
N HIS A 403 -12.32 -20.26 7.66
CA HIS A 403 -13.64 -20.34 8.25
C HIS A 403 -13.89 -21.78 8.72
N GLY A 404 -13.85 -21.98 10.02
CA GLY A 404 -14.11 -23.28 10.64
C GLY A 404 -15.46 -23.31 11.38
N PRO A 405 -15.81 -24.45 11.97
CA PRO A 405 -17.05 -24.60 12.76
C PRO A 405 -17.07 -23.64 13.97
N ASP A 406 -15.90 -23.30 14.52
CA ASP A 406 -15.77 -22.40 15.67
C ASP A 406 -15.72 -20.91 15.26
N GLY A 407 -15.86 -20.61 13.96
CA GLY A 407 -15.84 -19.26 13.41
C GLY A 407 -14.58 -18.91 12.62
N PRO A 408 -14.41 -17.64 12.27
CA PRO A 408 -13.28 -17.18 11.46
C PRO A 408 -11.97 -17.15 12.25
N VAL A 409 -10.88 -17.57 11.62
CA VAL A 409 -9.52 -17.55 12.18
C VAL A 409 -8.58 -16.90 11.19
N VAL A 410 -7.83 -15.89 11.61
CA VAL A 410 -6.78 -15.29 10.79
C VAL A 410 -5.55 -16.21 10.82
N ALA A 411 -5.38 -16.97 9.75
CA ALA A 411 -4.34 -17.99 9.62
C ALA A 411 -3.00 -17.44 9.12
N ALA A 412 -3.03 -16.34 8.37
CA ALA A 412 -1.83 -15.66 7.89
C ALA A 412 -2.02 -14.15 7.80
N LEU A 413 -0.94 -13.41 8.09
CA LEU A 413 -0.83 -11.97 7.92
C LEU A 413 0.38 -11.66 7.05
N GLU A 414 0.19 -10.82 6.04
CA GLU A 414 1.24 -10.34 5.17
C GLU A 414 1.22 -8.82 5.08
N THR A 415 2.37 -8.21 4.86
CA THR A 415 2.46 -6.76 4.60
C THR A 415 3.09 -6.54 3.24
N HIS A 416 2.37 -5.88 2.36
CA HIS A 416 2.82 -5.52 1.03
C HIS A 416 2.85 -4.01 0.86
N GLY A 417 3.92 -3.52 0.22
CA GLY A 417 4.06 -2.11 -0.11
C GLY A 417 4.04 -1.90 -1.61
N VAL A 418 3.61 -0.73 -2.01
CA VAL A 418 3.80 -0.26 -3.39
C VAL A 418 5.25 0.14 -3.61
N THR A 419 5.74 -0.11 -4.80
CA THR A 419 7.17 0.01 -5.15
C THR A 419 7.61 1.42 -5.49
N THR A 420 6.71 2.39 -5.45
CA THR A 420 7.00 3.79 -5.72
C THR A 420 8.16 4.28 -4.86
N LYS A 421 9.31 4.51 -5.49
CA LYS A 421 10.48 5.07 -4.80
C LYS A 421 10.26 6.56 -4.56
N ASN A 422 10.32 6.97 -3.28
CA ASN A 422 10.25 8.37 -2.94
C ASN A 422 11.50 9.11 -3.47
N PRO A 423 11.38 10.06 -4.42
CA PRO A 423 12.52 10.79 -4.97
C PRO A 423 13.32 11.54 -3.89
N ALA A 424 12.68 11.98 -2.80
CA ALA A 424 13.36 12.63 -1.68
C ALA A 424 14.35 11.72 -0.93
N THR A 425 14.18 10.40 -0.95
CA THR A 425 15.10 9.44 -0.33
C THR A 425 16.37 9.26 -1.15
N HIS A 426 16.31 9.49 -2.46
CA HIS A 426 17.49 9.44 -3.34
C HIS A 426 18.38 10.68 -3.20
N ALA A 427 17.81 11.87 -3.01
CA ALA A 427 18.56 13.10 -2.81
C ALA A 427 19.39 13.04 -1.50
N ARG A 428 18.86 12.46 -0.42
CA ARG A 428 19.59 12.28 0.85
C ARG A 428 20.75 11.28 0.78
N LYS A 429 20.66 10.27 -0.11
CA LYS A 429 21.78 9.30 -0.32
C LYS A 429 22.90 9.87 -1.20
N ALA A 430 22.57 10.75 -2.14
CA ALA A 430 23.55 11.42 -2.98
C ALA A 430 24.36 12.47 -2.20
N SER A 431 23.72 13.22 -1.27
CA SER A 431 24.40 14.25 -0.47
C SER A 431 25.29 13.69 0.66
N LYS A 432 25.24 12.40 0.97
CA LYS A 432 26.14 11.73 1.92
C LYS A 432 27.38 11.08 1.28
N LYS A 433 27.58 11.24 -0.03
CA LYS A 433 28.72 10.68 -0.79
C LYS A 433 29.71 11.75 -1.31
N HIS A 434 29.55 13.01 -0.84
CA HIS A 434 30.53 14.08 -1.07
C HIS A 434 31.11 14.54 0.25
#